data_f592a1d7dd61666cd32376aa7f0e1ff8
#
_entry.id   f592a1d7dd61666cd32376aa7f0e1ff8
#
_cell.length_a   1.000
_cell.length_b   1.000
_cell.length_c   1.000
_cell.angle_alpha   90.00
_cell.angle_beta   90.00
_cell.angle_gamma   90.00
#
_symmetry.space_group_name_H-M   'P 1'
#
loop_
_entity.id
_entity.type
_entity.pdbx_description
1 polymer ?
#
loop_
_entity_poly.entity_id
_entity_poly.type
_entity_poly.pdbx_seq_one_letter_code
_entity_poly.pdbx_strand_id
1 'polypeptide(L)' 'MTPKELMYLEDSLGMEQQLETKCNDYASKIQDESLRTALTNLASQHKQHFNCLMNQLNQ' A
#
# COMPACT_ATOMS: atom_id res chain seq x y z
N MET A 1 -5.47 2.82 22.17
CA MET A 1 -4.95 1.71 21.34
C MET A 1 -4.13 0.79 22.21
N THR A 2 -4.42 -0.51 22.18
CA THR A 2 -3.67 -1.51 22.93
C THR A 2 -2.35 -1.80 22.23
N PRO A 3 -1.33 -2.35 22.94
CA PRO A 3 -0.10 -2.78 22.29
C PRO A 3 -0.31 -3.78 21.15
N LYS A 4 -1.30 -4.68 21.30
CA LYS A 4 -1.59 -5.66 20.26
C LYS A 4 -2.22 -5.01 19.03
N GLU A 5 -3.10 -4.05 19.23
CA GLU A 5 -3.69 -3.27 18.14
C GLU A 5 -2.62 -2.45 17.41
N LEU A 6 -1.67 -1.87 18.14
CA LEU A 6 -0.55 -1.16 17.55
C LEU A 6 0.28 -2.09 16.67
N MET A 7 0.54 -3.30 17.13
CA MET A 7 1.29 -4.30 16.36
C MET A 7 0.56 -4.67 15.07
N TYR A 8 -0.76 -4.88 15.12
CA TYR A 8 -1.56 -5.14 13.92
C TYR A 8 -1.48 -3.97 12.94
N LEU A 9 -1.54 -2.75 13.46
CA LEU A 9 -1.46 -1.55 12.63
C LEU A 9 -0.09 -1.44 11.95
N GLU A 10 0.99 -1.68 12.68
CA GLU A 10 2.34 -1.65 12.12
C GLU A 10 2.52 -2.72 11.03
N ASP A 11 2.01 -3.93 11.25
CA ASP A 11 2.07 -5.00 10.26
C ASP A 11 1.30 -4.61 8.99
N SER A 12 0.11 -4.03 9.15
CA SER A 12 -0.71 -3.59 8.02
C SER A 12 -0.03 -2.48 7.23
N LEU A 13 0.61 -1.53 7.91
CA LEU A 13 1.37 -0.46 7.26
C LEU A 13 2.50 -1.04 6.41
N GLY A 14 3.23 -2.01 6.95
CA GLY A 14 4.31 -2.67 6.20
C GLY A 14 3.79 -3.41 4.97
N MET A 15 2.64 -4.08 5.09
CA MET A 15 2.03 -4.80 3.98
C MET A 15 1.58 -3.84 2.87
N GLU A 16 0.95 -2.74 3.23
CA GLU A 16 0.50 -1.75 2.24
C GLU A 16 1.69 -1.14 1.51
N GLN A 17 2.78 -0.86 2.21
CA GLN A 17 3.99 -0.31 1.61
C GLN A 17 4.62 -1.31 0.63
N GLN A 18 4.70 -2.58 1.00
CA GLN A 18 5.22 -3.63 0.12
C GLN A 18 4.38 -3.78 -1.14
N LEU A 19 3.05 -3.75 -1.00
CA LEU A 19 2.14 -3.89 -2.13
C LEU A 19 2.26 -2.70 -3.08
N GLU A 20 2.38 -1.50 -2.56
CA GLU A 20 2.61 -0.31 -3.39
C GLU A 20 3.90 -0.47 -4.21
N THR A 21 4.98 -0.85 -3.55
CA THR A 21 6.30 -1.03 -4.18
C THR A 21 6.24 -2.09 -5.29
N LYS A 22 5.62 -3.24 -5.00
CA LYS A 22 5.49 -4.33 -5.96
C LYS A 22 4.66 -3.93 -7.17
N CYS A 23 3.53 -3.26 -6.94
CA CYS A 23 2.66 -2.82 -8.03
C CYS A 23 3.39 -1.84 -8.94
N ASN A 24 4.14 -0.89 -8.39
CA ASN A 24 4.93 0.05 -9.17
C ASN A 24 6.04 -0.65 -9.94
N ASP A 25 6.71 -1.62 -9.31
CA ASP A 25 7.77 -2.39 -9.96
C ASP A 25 7.22 -3.18 -11.15
N TYR A 26 6.12 -3.89 -10.96
CA TYR A 26 5.50 -4.65 -12.04
C TYR A 26 5.00 -3.74 -13.15
N ALA A 27 4.41 -2.59 -12.80
CA ALA A 27 3.95 -1.63 -13.79
C ALA A 27 5.09 -1.14 -14.68
N SER A 28 6.29 -0.99 -14.12
CA SER A 28 7.46 -0.53 -14.86
C SER A 28 8.00 -1.58 -15.84
N LYS A 29 7.64 -2.85 -15.66
CA LYS A 29 8.16 -3.98 -16.45
C LYS A 29 7.17 -4.53 -17.46
N ILE A 30 5.88 -4.22 -17.30
CA ILE A 30 4.82 -4.78 -18.14
C ILE A 30 4.66 -3.91 -19.39
N GLN A 31 4.50 -4.55 -20.54
CA GLN A 31 4.30 -3.84 -21.81
C GLN A 31 2.83 -3.58 -22.12
N ASP A 32 1.92 -4.41 -21.61
CA ASP A 32 0.49 -4.24 -21.78
C ASP A 32 0.04 -2.96 -21.07
N GLU A 33 -0.48 -2.00 -21.82
CA GLU A 33 -0.83 -0.69 -21.29
C GLU A 33 -2.03 -0.73 -20.34
N SER A 34 -3.02 -1.54 -20.66
CA SER A 34 -4.19 -1.71 -19.79
C SER A 34 -3.79 -2.28 -18.44
N LEU A 35 -2.93 -3.29 -18.45
CA LEU A 35 -2.45 -3.92 -17.21
C LEU A 35 -1.54 -2.96 -16.42
N ARG A 36 -0.71 -2.20 -17.12
CA ARG A 36 0.13 -1.18 -16.47
C ARG A 36 -0.71 -0.15 -15.75
N THR A 37 -1.76 0.34 -16.39
CA THR A 37 -2.68 1.31 -15.78
C THR A 37 -3.35 0.71 -14.54
N ALA A 38 -3.81 -0.52 -14.63
CA ALA A 38 -4.44 -1.20 -13.50
C ALA A 38 -3.47 -1.32 -12.31
N LEU A 39 -2.21 -1.70 -12.57
CA LEU A 39 -1.21 -1.84 -11.52
C LEU A 39 -0.84 -0.49 -10.90
N THR A 40 -0.74 0.56 -11.71
CA THR A 40 -0.46 1.91 -11.22
C THR A 40 -1.60 2.41 -10.32
N ASN A 41 -2.84 2.13 -10.72
CA ASN A 41 -4.01 2.48 -9.91
C ASN A 41 -4.03 1.72 -8.58
N LEU A 42 -3.67 0.43 -8.60
CA LEU A 42 -3.56 -0.37 -7.37
C LEU A 42 -2.48 0.19 -6.44
N ALA A 43 -1.33 0.57 -6.99
CA ALA A 43 -0.26 1.18 -6.19
C ALA A 43 -0.77 2.45 -5.49
N SER A 44 -1.51 3.28 -6.21
CA SER A 44 -2.10 4.49 -5.64
C SER A 44 -3.08 4.18 -4.51
N GLN A 45 -3.91 3.13 -4.68
CA GLN A 45 -4.84 2.70 -3.64
C GLN A 45 -4.12 2.20 -2.40
N HIS A 46 -3.05 1.43 -2.56
CA HIS A 46 -2.25 0.96 -1.42
C HIS A 46 -1.61 2.13 -0.67
N LYS A 47 -1.16 3.14 -1.40
CA LYS A 47 -0.63 4.35 -0.77
C LYS A 47 -1.71 5.09 0.03
N GLN A 48 -2.92 5.18 -0.50
CA GLN A 48 -4.04 5.79 0.21
C GLN A 48 -4.37 5.02 1.48
N HIS A 49 -4.36 3.68 1.41
CA HIS A 49 -4.57 2.84 2.59
C HIS A 49 -3.48 3.07 3.63
N PHE A 50 -2.23 3.15 3.19
CA PHE A 50 -1.11 3.45 4.07
C PHE A 50 -1.33 4.77 4.81
N ASN A 51 -1.69 5.83 4.08
CA ASN A 51 -1.93 7.13 4.67
C ASN A 51 -3.09 7.12 5.66
N CYS A 52 -4.16 6.38 5.33
CA CYS A 52 -5.31 6.22 6.21
C CYS A 52 -4.90 5.54 7.53
N LEU A 53 -4.10 4.48 7.44
CA LEU A 53 -3.63 3.77 8.63
C LEU A 53 -2.66 4.62 9.46
N MET A 54 -1.80 5.40 8.79
CA MET A 54 -0.89 6.32 9.50
C MET A 54 -1.66 7.36 10.30
N ASN A 55 -2.79 7.83 9.78
CA ASN A 55 -3.63 8.78 10.50
C ASN A 55 -4.17 8.20 11.81
N GLN A 56 -4.35 6.90 11.89
CA GLN A 56 -4.77 6.24 13.13
C GLN A 56 -3.69 6.32 14.21
N LEU A 57 -2.41 6.29 13.81
CA LEU A 57 -1.31 6.43 14.76
C LEU A 57 -1.24 7.83 15.36
N ASN A 58 -1.69 8.83 14.62
CA ASN A 58 -1.58 10.24 15.01
C ASN A 58 -2.78 10.76 15.80
N GLN A 59 -3.70 9.86 16.14
CA GLN A 59 -4.90 10.22 16.92
C GLN A 59 -4.72 9.99 18.42
#